data_a1193fe03d2a3ccf00d34b131d465c90
#
_entry.id   a1193fe03d2a3ccf00d34b131d465c90
#
_cell.length_a   1.000
_cell.length_b   1.000
_cell.length_c   1.000
_cell.angle_alpha   90.00
_cell.angle_beta   90.00
_cell.angle_gamma   90.00
#
_symmetry.space_group_name_H-M   'P 1'
#
loop_
_entity.id
_entity.type
_entity.pdbx_description
1 polymer ?
#
loop_
_entity_poly.entity_id
_entity_poly.type
_entity_poly.pdbx_seq_one_letter_code
_entity_poly.pdbx_strand_id
1 'polypeptide(L)'
;VIETGLGGRLDSTNAIGTPQCAVITKIGYDHMAILGSDIAGIAAEKAGIIKENGTVVVEQQDKRAMQVIEQEAQKKHARIITVEQSDIARCSGYALRLCGTFQWENAAAAELAARYVLGKHYGGLEYEMQYDKTEPKREETDLNKRIKSALEEAVWPGRMEIVSKEPFLLVDGAHNSNGVDALKESLMQMYPGEKFCFFMGVMADKDY
;
A
#
# COMPACT_ATOMS: atom_id res chain seq x y z
N VAL A 1 -12.24 -2.74 7.70
CA VAL A 1 -11.26 -3.01 6.64
C VAL A 1 -11.27 -4.50 6.36
N ILE A 2 -11.23 -4.88 5.08
CA ILE A 2 -11.19 -6.28 4.62
C ILE A 2 -9.94 -6.43 3.76
N GLU A 3 -9.10 -7.42 4.09
CA GLU A 3 -7.90 -7.75 3.31
C GLU A 3 -8.19 -8.96 2.43
N THR A 4 -7.80 -8.86 1.15
CA THR A 4 -7.86 -9.97 0.19
C THR A 4 -6.77 -11.00 0.52
N GLY A 5 -7.14 -12.27 0.63
CA GLY A 5 -6.21 -13.34 0.94
C GLY A 5 -5.31 -13.71 -0.23
N LEU A 6 -5.89 -13.89 -1.44
CA LEU A 6 -5.15 -14.29 -2.64
C LEU A 6 -5.78 -13.71 -3.91
N GLY A 7 -4.94 -13.13 -4.78
CA GLY A 7 -5.39 -12.57 -6.05
C GLY A 7 -6.31 -11.38 -5.87
N GLY A 8 -7.60 -11.56 -6.02
CA GLY A 8 -8.64 -10.54 -5.85
C GLY A 8 -9.96 -10.94 -6.48
N ARG A 9 -9.98 -11.14 -7.78
CA ARG A 9 -11.19 -11.40 -8.58
C ARG A 9 -12.01 -12.58 -8.05
N LEU A 10 -11.36 -13.67 -7.70
CA LEU A 10 -11.96 -14.91 -7.21
C LEU A 10 -11.82 -15.11 -5.70
N ASP A 11 -11.24 -14.12 -5.00
CA ASP A 11 -11.13 -14.20 -3.55
C ASP A 11 -12.49 -14.14 -2.88
N SER A 12 -12.66 -14.88 -1.78
CA SER A 12 -13.92 -14.93 -1.05
C SER A 12 -14.35 -13.55 -0.53
N THR A 13 -13.42 -12.69 -0.20
CA THR A 13 -13.68 -11.30 0.22
C THR A 13 -14.32 -10.47 -0.89
N ASN A 14 -14.13 -10.86 -2.15
CA ASN A 14 -14.70 -10.17 -3.31
C ASN A 14 -16.20 -10.41 -3.53
N ALA A 15 -16.82 -11.28 -2.71
CA ALA A 15 -18.28 -11.48 -2.71
C ALA A 15 -19.06 -10.26 -2.18
N ILE A 16 -18.39 -9.29 -1.52
CA ILE A 16 -19.02 -8.06 -1.07
C ILE A 16 -19.47 -7.19 -2.25
N GLY A 17 -20.50 -6.36 -2.00
CA GLY A 17 -20.90 -5.30 -2.93
C GLY A 17 -19.79 -4.26 -3.13
N THR A 18 -20.13 -3.08 -3.65
CA THR A 18 -19.18 -1.99 -3.87
C THR A 18 -18.65 -1.49 -2.52
N PRO A 19 -17.35 -1.63 -2.23
CA PRO A 19 -16.76 -1.05 -1.03
C PRO A 19 -16.75 0.48 -1.13
N GLN A 20 -16.61 1.16 0.00
CA GLN A 20 -16.47 2.62 0.00
C GLN A 20 -15.21 3.06 -0.75
N CYS A 21 -14.13 2.30 -0.61
CA CYS A 21 -12.88 2.45 -1.34
C CYS A 21 -12.18 1.10 -1.43
N ALA A 22 -11.68 0.74 -2.60
CA ALA A 22 -10.72 -0.33 -2.78
C ALA A 22 -9.30 0.23 -2.71
N VAL A 23 -8.32 -0.58 -2.30
CA VAL A 23 -6.90 -0.20 -2.32
C VAL A 23 -6.12 -1.32 -3.00
N ILE A 24 -5.29 -0.95 -3.97
CA ILE A 24 -4.33 -1.85 -4.61
C ILE A 24 -2.94 -1.33 -4.32
N THR A 25 -2.23 -2.03 -3.46
CA THR A 25 -0.83 -1.75 -3.13
C THR A 25 0.09 -2.26 -4.25
N LYS A 26 1.39 -2.07 -4.11
CA LYS A 26 2.37 -2.45 -5.13
C LYS A 26 2.26 -3.93 -5.50
N ILE A 27 2.12 -4.19 -6.80
CA ILE A 27 1.98 -5.53 -7.34
C ILE A 27 3.37 -6.06 -7.70
N GLY A 28 3.63 -7.29 -7.27
CA GLY A 28 4.84 -8.00 -7.61
C GLY A 28 4.59 -9.46 -7.93
N TYR A 29 5.64 -10.17 -8.25
CA TYR A 29 5.59 -11.60 -8.53
C TYR A 29 5.46 -12.38 -7.22
N ASP A 30 4.28 -12.88 -6.94
CA ASP A 30 3.99 -13.79 -5.85
C ASP A 30 2.88 -14.76 -6.27
N HIS A 31 2.84 -15.92 -5.63
CA HIS A 31 1.86 -16.97 -5.92
C HIS A 31 1.76 -17.34 -7.41
N MET A 32 2.90 -17.32 -8.12
CA MET A 32 2.96 -17.53 -9.57
C MET A 32 2.37 -18.88 -10.02
N ALA A 33 2.42 -19.90 -9.18
CA ALA A 33 1.79 -21.20 -9.45
C ALA A 33 0.25 -21.10 -9.61
N ILE A 34 -0.38 -20.08 -9.01
CA ILE A 34 -1.84 -19.87 -9.03
C ILE A 34 -2.21 -18.68 -9.92
N LEU A 35 -1.50 -17.57 -9.78
CA LEU A 35 -1.82 -16.31 -10.47
C LEU A 35 -1.12 -16.16 -11.83
N GLY A 36 -0.21 -17.09 -12.16
CA GLY A 36 0.62 -17.01 -13.37
C GLY A 36 1.89 -16.17 -13.18
N SER A 37 2.76 -16.25 -14.17
CA SER A 37 4.09 -15.61 -14.18
C SER A 37 4.12 -14.27 -14.95
N ASP A 38 2.99 -13.77 -15.39
CA ASP A 38 2.88 -12.48 -16.07
C ASP A 38 2.30 -11.41 -15.15
N ILE A 39 3.02 -10.30 -15.01
CA ILE A 39 2.62 -9.18 -14.14
C ILE A 39 1.25 -8.59 -14.52
N ALA A 40 0.93 -8.60 -15.83
CA ALA A 40 -0.37 -8.13 -16.31
C ALA A 40 -1.49 -9.08 -15.89
N GLY A 41 -1.25 -10.40 -15.91
CA GLY A 41 -2.19 -11.40 -15.42
C GLY A 41 -2.44 -11.27 -13.92
N ILE A 42 -1.36 -11.11 -13.12
CA ILE A 42 -1.46 -10.87 -11.68
C ILE A 42 -2.24 -9.58 -11.39
N ALA A 43 -1.96 -8.52 -12.16
CA ALA A 43 -2.67 -7.24 -12.03
C ALA A 43 -4.17 -7.39 -12.37
N ALA A 44 -4.54 -8.19 -13.37
CA ALA A 44 -5.93 -8.44 -13.73
C ALA A 44 -6.70 -9.16 -12.60
N GLU A 45 -6.07 -10.13 -11.94
CA GLU A 45 -6.68 -10.80 -10.77
C GLU A 45 -6.88 -9.81 -9.62
N LYS A 46 -5.90 -8.95 -9.34
CA LYS A 46 -5.99 -7.94 -8.27
C LYS A 46 -6.99 -6.84 -8.62
N ALA A 47 -7.00 -6.36 -9.86
CA ALA A 47 -7.95 -5.35 -10.33
C ALA A 47 -9.41 -5.85 -10.30
N GLY A 48 -9.63 -7.17 -10.21
CA GLY A 48 -10.96 -7.75 -10.05
C GLY A 48 -11.73 -7.32 -8.78
N ILE A 49 -11.07 -6.68 -7.81
CA ILE A 49 -11.73 -6.06 -6.65
C ILE A 49 -12.39 -4.72 -6.96
N ILE A 50 -12.06 -4.11 -8.09
CA ILE A 50 -12.68 -2.86 -8.55
C ILE A 50 -14.13 -3.12 -8.91
N LYS A 51 -15.05 -2.37 -8.34
CA LYS A 51 -16.50 -2.52 -8.54
C LYS A 51 -17.06 -1.40 -9.39
N GLU A 52 -18.23 -1.68 -9.95
CA GLU A 52 -18.97 -0.71 -10.77
C GLU A 52 -19.20 0.60 -10.02
N ASN A 53 -18.86 1.72 -10.67
CA ASN A 53 -18.93 3.09 -10.11
C ASN A 53 -18.20 3.25 -8.76
N GLY A 54 -17.26 2.34 -8.46
CA GLY A 54 -16.46 2.38 -7.24
C GLY A 54 -15.31 3.39 -7.28
N THR A 55 -14.53 3.41 -6.21
CA THR A 55 -13.27 4.17 -6.15
C THR A 55 -12.15 3.25 -5.71
N VAL A 56 -11.00 3.36 -6.35
CA VAL A 56 -9.80 2.61 -6.00
C VAL A 56 -8.61 3.54 -5.83
N VAL A 57 -7.91 3.39 -4.71
CA VAL A 57 -6.58 3.97 -4.49
C VAL A 57 -5.55 2.98 -4.98
N VAL A 58 -4.57 3.45 -5.76
CA VAL A 58 -3.55 2.59 -6.38
C VAL A 58 -2.18 3.18 -6.13
N GLU A 59 -1.28 2.38 -5.56
CA GLU A 59 0.15 2.71 -5.52
C GLU A 59 0.75 2.66 -6.93
N GLN A 60 1.90 3.31 -7.12
CA GLN A 60 2.58 3.27 -8.42
C GLN A 60 3.01 1.85 -8.79
N GLN A 61 2.69 1.45 -10.00
CA GLN A 61 2.88 0.09 -10.51
C GLN A 61 3.88 0.04 -11.67
N ASP A 62 4.32 -1.18 -12.02
CA ASP A 62 4.86 -1.43 -13.37
C ASP A 62 3.86 -0.94 -14.42
N LYS A 63 4.34 -0.40 -15.53
CA LYS A 63 3.48 0.18 -16.59
C LYS A 63 2.43 -0.79 -17.10
N ARG A 64 2.77 -2.08 -17.23
CA ARG A 64 1.84 -3.11 -17.72
C ARG A 64 0.76 -3.40 -16.68
N ALA A 65 1.13 -3.47 -15.40
CA ALA A 65 0.18 -3.63 -14.31
C ALA A 65 -0.76 -2.43 -14.20
N MET A 66 -0.24 -1.20 -14.26
CA MET A 66 -1.04 0.02 -14.21
C MET A 66 -2.03 0.09 -15.38
N GLN A 67 -1.60 -0.23 -16.59
CA GLN A 67 -2.47 -0.25 -17.76
C GLN A 67 -3.66 -1.21 -17.60
N VAL A 68 -3.44 -2.38 -17.00
CA VAL A 68 -4.52 -3.34 -16.72
C VAL A 68 -5.50 -2.78 -15.68
N ILE A 69 -5.00 -2.16 -14.62
CA ILE A 69 -5.84 -1.55 -13.58
C ILE A 69 -6.69 -0.42 -14.17
N GLU A 70 -6.08 0.45 -14.99
CA GLU A 70 -6.78 1.54 -15.68
C GLU A 70 -7.88 1.03 -16.61
N GLN A 71 -7.59 0.00 -17.40
CA GLN A 71 -8.59 -0.64 -18.27
C GLN A 71 -9.75 -1.23 -17.47
N GLU A 72 -9.48 -1.92 -16.37
CA GLU A 72 -10.54 -2.49 -15.54
C GLU A 72 -11.37 -1.39 -14.86
N ALA A 73 -10.74 -0.35 -14.35
CA ALA A 73 -11.44 0.80 -13.78
C ALA A 73 -12.31 1.52 -14.83
N GLN A 74 -11.81 1.70 -16.05
CA GLN A 74 -12.58 2.29 -17.14
C GLN A 74 -13.81 1.45 -17.47
N LYS A 75 -13.67 0.11 -17.58
CA LYS A 75 -14.80 -0.80 -17.82
C LYS A 75 -15.87 -0.72 -16.74
N LYS A 76 -15.45 -0.47 -15.50
CA LYS A 76 -16.31 -0.38 -14.32
C LYS A 76 -16.78 1.03 -14.01
N HIS A 77 -16.47 2.01 -14.85
CA HIS A 77 -16.73 3.43 -14.58
C HIS A 77 -16.23 3.85 -13.18
N ALA A 78 -15.16 3.21 -12.70
CA ALA A 78 -14.59 3.44 -11.39
C ALA A 78 -13.59 4.61 -11.43
N ARG A 79 -13.54 5.36 -10.34
CA ARG A 79 -12.56 6.43 -10.12
C ARG A 79 -11.22 5.83 -9.64
N ILE A 80 -10.12 6.22 -10.26
CA ILE A 80 -8.77 5.92 -9.78
C ILE A 80 -8.21 7.14 -9.03
N ILE A 81 -7.57 6.86 -7.91
CA ILE A 81 -6.77 7.80 -7.11
C ILE A 81 -5.38 7.20 -7.05
N THR A 82 -4.43 7.76 -7.77
CA THR A 82 -3.05 7.27 -7.79
C THR A 82 -2.24 7.92 -6.68
N VAL A 83 -1.44 7.13 -5.97
CA VAL A 83 -0.44 7.62 -5.01
C VAL A 83 0.68 8.30 -5.76
N GLU A 84 0.87 9.59 -5.53
CA GLU A 84 1.90 10.40 -6.17
C GLU A 84 3.16 10.53 -5.30
N GLN A 85 4.29 10.89 -5.92
CA GLN A 85 5.53 11.11 -5.19
C GLN A 85 5.41 12.18 -4.10
N SER A 86 4.55 13.18 -4.30
CA SER A 86 4.23 14.21 -3.30
C SER A 86 3.53 13.65 -2.08
N ASP A 87 2.71 12.60 -2.23
CA ASP A 87 2.03 11.93 -1.12
C ASP A 87 3.03 11.11 -0.30
N ILE A 88 3.91 10.37 -0.98
CA ILE A 88 5.00 9.61 -0.35
C ILE A 88 5.94 10.56 0.39
N ALA A 89 6.36 11.67 -0.23
CA ALA A 89 7.22 12.67 0.38
C ALA A 89 6.57 13.31 1.62
N ARG A 90 5.27 13.52 1.62
CA ARG A 90 4.54 13.97 2.82
C ARG A 90 4.61 12.93 3.93
N CYS A 91 4.30 11.67 3.62
CA CYS A 91 4.30 10.59 4.60
C CYS A 91 5.71 10.23 5.11
N SER A 92 6.76 10.48 4.33
CA SER A 92 8.14 10.31 4.82
C SER A 92 8.52 11.28 5.93
N GLY A 93 7.79 12.39 6.07
CA GLY A 93 7.93 13.34 7.18
C GLY A 93 7.12 12.95 8.44
N TYR A 94 6.37 11.85 8.43
CA TYR A 94 5.63 11.36 9.61
C TYR A 94 6.51 10.49 10.49
N ALA A 95 6.27 10.52 11.80
CA ALA A 95 6.97 9.69 12.78
C ALA A 95 6.35 8.28 12.86
N LEU A 96 6.35 7.57 11.72
CA LEU A 96 5.76 6.23 11.65
C LEU A 96 6.49 5.25 12.59
N ARG A 97 5.73 4.46 13.34
CA ARG A 97 6.27 3.34 14.12
C ARG A 97 6.63 2.15 13.24
N LEU A 98 5.96 2.01 12.10
CA LEU A 98 6.29 1.01 11.10
C LEU A 98 7.60 1.39 10.40
N CYS A 99 8.64 0.57 10.60
CA CYS A 99 9.95 0.77 9.99
C CYS A 99 9.96 0.35 8.52
N GLY A 100 10.89 0.91 7.74
CA GLY A 100 11.08 0.60 6.33
C GLY A 100 10.58 1.70 5.40
N THR A 101 11.35 1.96 4.34
CA THR A 101 11.06 3.05 3.40
C THR A 101 9.80 2.80 2.57
N PHE A 102 9.49 1.53 2.30
CA PHE A 102 8.24 1.12 1.65
C PHE A 102 6.99 1.46 2.47
N GLN A 103 7.12 1.68 3.79
CA GLN A 103 6.00 2.06 4.62
C GLN A 103 5.50 3.48 4.35
N TRP A 104 6.33 4.34 3.78
CA TRP A 104 5.88 5.68 3.35
C TRP A 104 4.89 5.59 2.18
N GLU A 105 5.09 4.65 1.27
CA GLU A 105 4.17 4.38 0.15
C GLU A 105 2.86 3.78 0.67
N ASN A 106 2.95 2.76 1.54
CA ASN A 106 1.78 2.18 2.21
C ASN A 106 0.99 3.22 3.02
N ALA A 107 1.68 4.10 3.77
CA ALA A 107 1.04 5.17 4.54
C ALA A 107 0.35 6.17 3.62
N ALA A 108 0.95 6.52 2.49
CA ALA A 108 0.34 7.41 1.50
C ALA A 108 -0.94 6.82 0.91
N ALA A 109 -0.94 5.52 0.57
CA ALA A 109 -2.13 4.82 0.10
C ALA A 109 -3.23 4.79 1.17
N ALA A 110 -2.87 4.49 2.41
CA ALA A 110 -3.80 4.47 3.54
C ALA A 110 -4.37 5.87 3.84
N GLU A 111 -3.53 6.92 3.78
CA GLU A 111 -3.94 8.30 3.95
C GLU A 111 -4.97 8.72 2.90
N LEU A 112 -4.69 8.46 1.62
CA LEU A 112 -5.59 8.80 0.52
C LEU A 112 -6.93 8.07 0.63
N ALA A 113 -6.91 6.78 0.97
CA ALA A 113 -8.12 6.01 1.19
C ALA A 113 -8.93 6.55 2.39
N ALA A 114 -8.26 6.86 3.52
CA ALA A 114 -8.91 7.42 4.69
C ALA A 114 -9.51 8.80 4.41
N ARG A 115 -8.78 9.69 3.73
CA ARG A 115 -9.29 11.01 3.30
C ARG A 115 -10.52 10.88 2.42
N TYR A 116 -10.49 9.98 1.45
CA TYR A 116 -11.64 9.76 0.57
C TYR A 116 -12.86 9.27 1.33
N VAL A 117 -12.70 8.22 2.16
CA VAL A 117 -13.81 7.61 2.89
C VAL A 117 -14.37 8.55 3.94
N LEU A 118 -13.52 9.19 4.75
CA LEU A 118 -13.93 10.08 5.83
C LEU A 118 -14.44 11.43 5.29
N GLY A 119 -13.83 11.95 4.24
CA GLY A 119 -14.31 13.16 3.57
C GLY A 119 -15.73 12.99 3.03
N LYS A 120 -16.05 11.84 2.46
CA LYS A 120 -17.39 11.52 2.00
C LYS A 120 -18.41 11.42 3.13
N HIS A 121 -18.00 10.95 4.32
CA HIS A 121 -18.89 10.81 5.47
C HIS A 121 -19.08 12.08 6.30
N TYR A 122 -18.04 12.88 6.47
CA TYR A 122 -18.01 14.02 7.37
C TYR A 122 -18.09 15.37 6.67
N GLY A 123 -17.86 15.41 5.36
CA GLY A 123 -17.80 16.63 4.59
C GLY A 123 -18.92 16.70 3.57
N GLY A 124 -20.17 16.74 3.92
CA GLY A 124 -21.33 16.77 3.02
C GLY A 124 -21.29 17.82 1.91
N LEU A 125 -20.26 17.85 1.09
CA LEU A 125 -20.06 18.54 -0.21
C LEU A 125 -18.63 18.22 -0.66
N GLU A 126 -18.51 17.66 -1.86
CA GLU A 126 -17.35 17.71 -2.72
C GLU A 126 -16.02 18.01 -2.01
N TYR A 127 -15.52 17.03 -1.23
CA TYR A 127 -14.10 17.01 -0.92
C TYR A 127 -13.42 16.68 -2.26
N GLU A 128 -13.46 17.68 -3.16
CA GLU A 128 -12.61 17.69 -4.31
C GLU A 128 -11.19 17.55 -3.73
N MET A 129 -10.55 16.47 -4.12
CA MET A 129 -9.10 16.33 -3.99
C MET A 129 -8.44 17.31 -4.96
N GLN A 130 -8.84 18.59 -4.90
CA GLN A 130 -8.06 19.70 -5.39
C GLN A 130 -6.93 19.91 -4.40
N TYR A 131 -5.95 19.05 -4.53
CA TYR A 131 -4.61 19.40 -4.11
C TYR A 131 -4.13 20.47 -5.10
N ASP A 132 -4.64 21.70 -4.93
CA ASP A 132 -4.08 22.84 -5.62
C ASP A 132 -2.69 23.07 -5.03
N LYS A 133 -1.68 22.70 -5.81
CA LYS A 133 -0.26 22.87 -5.46
C LYS A 133 0.14 24.35 -5.29
N THR A 134 -0.78 25.29 -5.52
CA THR A 134 -0.54 26.73 -5.52
C THR A 134 -1.12 27.47 -4.31
N GLU A 135 -1.92 26.82 -3.44
CA GLU A 135 -2.46 27.48 -2.27
C GLU A 135 -1.50 27.44 -1.07
N PRO A 136 -1.23 28.60 -0.42
CA PRO A 136 -0.41 28.64 0.79
C PRO A 136 -1.17 27.99 1.95
N LYS A 137 -0.50 27.03 2.63
CA LYS A 137 -0.79 26.42 3.93
C LYS A 137 -2.21 26.70 4.46
N ARG A 138 -3.21 25.97 4.00
CA ARG A 138 -4.43 25.79 4.77
C ARG A 138 -4.04 25.19 6.11
N GLU A 139 -4.55 25.77 7.20
CA GLU A 139 -4.42 25.16 8.51
C GLU A 139 -4.79 23.69 8.41
N GLU A 140 -3.90 22.84 8.90
CA GLU A 140 -4.09 21.39 8.88
C GLU A 140 -5.43 21.07 9.55
N THR A 141 -6.39 20.58 8.76
CA THR A 141 -7.75 20.31 9.29
C THR A 141 -7.66 19.28 10.41
N ASP A 142 -8.60 19.30 11.34
CA ASP A 142 -8.67 18.31 12.43
C ASP A 142 -8.68 16.87 11.89
N LEU A 143 -9.33 16.64 10.75
CA LEU A 143 -9.32 15.34 10.07
C LEU A 143 -7.89 14.93 9.65
N ASN A 144 -7.11 15.85 9.09
CA ASN A 144 -5.74 15.57 8.65
C ASN A 144 -4.84 15.21 9.84
N LYS A 145 -4.96 15.94 10.95
CA LYS A 145 -4.24 15.65 12.21
C LYS A 145 -4.58 14.26 12.74
N ARG A 146 -5.85 13.91 12.74
CA ARG A 146 -6.32 12.58 13.19
C ARG A 146 -5.83 11.45 12.31
N ILE A 147 -5.85 11.61 10.99
CA ILE A 147 -5.32 10.61 10.05
C ILE A 147 -3.81 10.45 10.27
N LYS A 148 -3.06 11.55 10.35
CA LYS A 148 -1.63 11.52 10.63
C LYS A 148 -1.32 10.80 11.95
N SER A 149 -1.98 11.17 13.04
CA SER A 149 -1.81 10.50 14.35
C SER A 149 -2.08 9.01 14.27
N ALA A 150 -3.13 8.58 13.57
CA ALA A 150 -3.45 7.17 13.40
C ALA A 150 -2.38 6.41 12.60
N LEU A 151 -1.79 7.03 11.57
CA LEU A 151 -0.69 6.46 10.80
C LEU A 151 0.59 6.35 11.65
N GLU A 152 0.91 7.37 12.45
CA GLU A 152 2.07 7.38 13.34
C GLU A 152 1.95 6.36 14.49
N GLU A 153 0.73 6.04 14.91
CA GLU A 153 0.43 5.05 15.95
C GLU A 153 0.31 3.61 15.43
N ALA A 154 0.19 3.44 14.11
CA ALA A 154 0.01 2.13 13.49
C ALA A 154 1.20 1.21 13.79
N VAL A 155 0.89 -0.04 14.18
CA VAL A 155 1.88 -1.09 14.42
C VAL A 155 1.43 -2.38 13.74
N TRP A 156 2.38 -3.14 13.22
CA TRP A 156 2.11 -4.44 12.65
C TRP A 156 3.28 -5.38 12.94
N PRO A 157 3.10 -6.39 13.78
CA PRO A 157 4.17 -7.31 14.13
C PRO A 157 4.77 -8.01 12.90
N GLY A 158 6.10 -8.18 12.91
CA GLY A 158 6.80 -8.86 11.82
C GLY A 158 6.93 -8.06 10.52
N ARG A 159 6.80 -6.74 10.54
CA ARG A 159 7.11 -5.84 9.43
C ARG A 159 8.23 -4.89 9.82
N MET A 160 9.48 -5.28 9.54
CA MET A 160 10.70 -4.59 10.00
C MET A 160 10.63 -4.24 11.51
N GLU A 161 10.08 -5.13 12.29
CA GLU A 161 9.88 -4.93 13.73
C GLU A 161 11.22 -5.05 14.47
N ILE A 162 11.60 -4.00 15.19
CA ILE A 162 12.75 -4.05 16.09
C ILE A 162 12.30 -4.67 17.42
N VAL A 163 12.57 -5.96 17.59
CA VAL A 163 12.18 -6.74 18.78
C VAL A 163 13.12 -6.47 19.96
N SER A 164 14.40 -6.22 19.67
CA SER A 164 15.42 -5.89 20.68
C SER A 164 16.43 -4.90 20.11
N LYS A 165 16.94 -4.03 20.96
CA LYS A 165 18.04 -3.11 20.61
C LYS A 165 19.41 -3.64 21.04
N GLU A 166 19.47 -4.48 22.06
CA GLU A 166 20.71 -5.09 22.61
C GLU A 166 20.48 -6.55 23.00
N PRO A 167 20.96 -7.53 22.20
CA PRO A 167 21.48 -7.34 20.85
C PRO A 167 20.42 -6.81 19.90
N PHE A 168 20.84 -6.12 18.82
CA PHE A 168 19.90 -5.65 17.82
C PHE A 168 19.25 -6.83 17.10
N LEU A 169 17.94 -6.92 17.17
CA LEU A 169 17.15 -7.97 16.56
C LEU A 169 15.95 -7.35 15.82
N LEU A 170 15.92 -7.56 14.50
CA LEU A 170 14.85 -7.12 13.60
C LEU A 170 14.17 -8.34 13.01
N VAL A 171 12.84 -8.33 12.98
CA VAL A 171 12.00 -9.39 12.38
C VAL A 171 11.21 -8.81 11.22
N ASP A 172 11.22 -9.52 10.08
CA ASP A 172 10.42 -9.16 8.92
C ASP A 172 9.79 -10.41 8.28
N GLY A 173 8.64 -10.22 7.66
CA GLY A 173 7.88 -11.28 6.98
C GLY A 173 8.16 -11.38 5.48
N ALA A 174 9.21 -10.77 4.95
CA ALA A 174 9.56 -10.87 3.54
C ALA A 174 9.86 -12.32 3.16
N HIS A 175 9.15 -12.84 2.17
CA HIS A 175 9.22 -14.24 1.75
C HIS A 175 9.09 -14.41 0.22
N ASN A 176 9.11 -13.31 -0.52
CA ASN A 176 9.13 -13.27 -1.98
C ASN A 176 10.14 -12.21 -2.45
N SER A 177 10.52 -12.23 -3.72
CA SER A 177 11.55 -11.35 -4.28
C SER A 177 11.28 -9.87 -4.01
N ASN A 178 10.04 -9.41 -4.21
CA ASN A 178 9.69 -8.00 -4.00
C ASN A 178 9.80 -7.58 -2.54
N GLY A 179 9.36 -8.43 -1.60
CA GLY A 179 9.49 -8.19 -0.17
C GLY A 179 10.95 -8.13 0.26
N VAL A 180 11.78 -9.05 -0.25
CA VAL A 180 13.23 -9.09 0.04
C VAL A 180 13.93 -7.86 -0.53
N ASP A 181 13.60 -7.41 -1.74
CA ASP A 181 14.16 -6.19 -2.32
C ASP A 181 13.79 -4.95 -1.50
N ALA A 182 12.53 -4.82 -1.10
CA ALA A 182 12.07 -3.71 -0.25
C ALA A 182 12.75 -3.72 1.13
N LEU A 183 12.91 -4.90 1.74
CA LEU A 183 13.67 -5.08 2.98
C LEU A 183 15.12 -4.65 2.81
N LYS A 184 15.80 -5.14 1.76
CA LYS A 184 17.19 -4.79 1.43
C LYS A 184 17.36 -3.29 1.27
N GLU A 185 16.53 -2.64 0.45
CA GLU A 185 16.58 -1.19 0.23
C GLU A 185 16.40 -0.42 1.55
N SER A 186 15.44 -0.84 2.37
CA SER A 186 15.19 -0.22 3.67
C SER A 186 16.37 -0.37 4.61
N LEU A 187 16.96 -1.56 4.71
CA LEU A 187 18.15 -1.80 5.55
C LEU A 187 19.34 -0.96 5.09
N MET A 188 19.59 -0.89 3.78
CA MET A 188 20.68 -0.08 3.23
C MET A 188 20.52 1.43 3.50
N GLN A 189 19.29 1.93 3.49
CA GLN A 189 19.00 3.34 3.76
C GLN A 189 18.99 3.67 5.25
N MET A 190 18.43 2.79 6.09
CA MET A 190 18.28 3.04 7.52
C MET A 190 19.56 2.74 8.32
N TYR A 191 20.36 1.78 7.83
CA TYR A 191 21.58 1.31 8.51
C TYR A 191 22.76 1.24 7.54
N PRO A 192 23.19 2.38 6.98
CA PRO A 192 24.25 2.43 5.96
C PRO A 192 25.57 1.90 6.52
N GLY A 193 26.13 0.90 5.83
CA GLY A 193 27.42 0.31 6.22
C GLY A 193 27.39 -0.76 7.31
N GLU A 194 26.22 -1.00 7.93
CA GLU A 194 26.06 -2.04 8.92
C GLU A 194 26.06 -3.44 8.28
N LYS A 195 26.51 -4.43 9.05
CA LYS A 195 26.51 -5.83 8.64
C LYS A 195 25.49 -6.61 9.48
N PHE A 196 24.66 -7.37 8.80
CA PHE A 196 23.61 -8.17 9.44
C PHE A 196 23.93 -9.66 9.32
N CYS A 197 23.56 -10.41 10.36
CA CYS A 197 23.44 -11.85 10.29
C CYS A 197 21.97 -12.20 10.08
N PHE A 198 21.65 -12.98 9.04
CA PHE A 198 20.28 -13.35 8.71
C PHE A 198 19.97 -14.77 9.17
N PHE A 199 18.82 -14.94 9.83
CA PHE A 199 18.17 -16.22 10.04
C PHE A 199 16.92 -16.27 9.18
N MET A 200 16.90 -17.14 8.18
CA MET A 200 15.80 -17.22 7.20
C MET A 200 15.08 -18.56 7.36
N GLY A 201 13.74 -18.47 7.45
CA GLY A 201 12.84 -19.60 7.28
C GLY A 201 11.98 -19.37 6.05
N VAL A 202 12.17 -20.16 5.01
CA VAL A 202 11.44 -20.03 3.75
C VAL A 202 10.73 -21.35 3.45
N MET A 203 9.48 -21.28 2.99
CA MET A 203 8.75 -22.48 2.58
C MET A 203 9.31 -23.03 1.26
N ALA A 204 9.26 -24.35 1.09
CA ALA A 204 9.89 -25.05 -0.03
C ALA A 204 9.29 -24.69 -1.42
N ASP A 205 8.13 -24.06 -1.47
CA ASP A 205 7.47 -23.60 -2.68
C ASP A 205 7.86 -22.17 -3.12
N LYS A 206 8.76 -21.53 -2.37
CA LYS A 206 9.26 -20.17 -2.66
C LYS A 206 10.64 -20.23 -3.30
N ASP A 207 10.90 -19.31 -4.25
CA ASP A 207 12.23 -19.04 -4.79
C ASP A 207 13.07 -18.29 -3.74
N TYR A 208 14.26 -18.83 -3.42
CA TYR A 208 15.19 -18.27 -2.43
C TYR A 208 16.64 -18.30 -2.93
#